data_fc547a76bfa72f13a3d5b83dc895862d
#
_entry.id   fc547a76bfa72f13a3d5b83dc895862d
#
_cell.length_a   1.000
_cell.length_b   1.000
_cell.length_c   1.000
_cell.angle_alpha   90.00
_cell.angle_beta   90.00
_cell.angle_gamma   90.00
#
_symmetry.space_group_name_H-M   'P 1'
#
loop_
_entity.id
_entity.type
_entity.pdbx_description
1 polymer ?
#
loop_
_entity_poly.entity_id
_entity_poly.type
_entity_poly.pdbx_seq_one_letter_code
_entity_poly.pdbx_strand_id
1 'polypeptide(L)'
;MDKTTHTLRDFVEFSKTHPFRIPFYQRGYVWGKKRPNDEEDSVHFLLNSLLKVKDDMPVFLQGITTTDDGIDIIDGQQRLTTLMLFLQSKGCYDLNITYQSRTDSDNYLHGIEVEDTNTQDIYYFKKAQKICQEEQYQNIPIEKLLDNVKFLWIKIPSSKASKTFTMMNGDRAPMRQDELIKAELLRLASLDNQEGISQWENYELRGRYARTWDNWFHWWKQKEVIDWLGLSDKSIGIDWLLATVQSKYVQSSKKK
;
A
#
# COMPACT_ATOMS: atom_id res chain seq x y z
N MET A 1 -31.11 4.22 -1.56
CA MET A 1 -30.09 4.35 -0.46
C MET A 1 -28.88 3.60 -0.91
N ASP A 2 -27.77 4.27 -1.06
CA ASP A 2 -26.51 3.58 -1.38
C ASP A 2 -26.15 2.63 -0.25
N LYS A 3 -25.85 1.40 -0.61
CA LYS A 3 -25.43 0.35 0.33
C LYS A 3 -24.06 0.74 0.89
N THR A 4 -23.99 1.03 2.19
CA THR A 4 -22.73 1.42 2.84
C THR A 4 -21.87 0.23 3.23
N THR A 5 -22.49 -0.93 3.42
CA THR A 5 -21.81 -2.19 3.76
C THR A 5 -21.78 -3.10 2.54
N HIS A 6 -20.59 -3.54 2.16
CA HIS A 6 -20.33 -4.37 0.98
C HIS A 6 -19.68 -5.68 1.39
N THR A 7 -19.99 -6.74 0.66
CA THR A 7 -19.34 -8.05 0.81
C THR A 7 -18.01 -8.09 0.05
N LEU A 8 -17.16 -9.05 0.35
CA LEU A 8 -15.97 -9.29 -0.45
C LEU A 8 -16.34 -9.62 -1.91
N ARG A 9 -17.48 -10.29 -2.14
CA ARG A 9 -18.03 -10.51 -3.49
C ARG A 9 -18.29 -9.20 -4.22
N ASP A 10 -18.88 -8.20 -3.58
CA ASP A 10 -19.14 -6.89 -4.21
C ASP A 10 -17.81 -6.24 -4.68
N PHE A 11 -16.72 -6.38 -3.91
CA PHE A 11 -15.40 -5.89 -4.29
C PHE A 11 -14.80 -6.67 -5.47
N VAL A 12 -14.91 -7.99 -5.45
CA VAL A 12 -14.45 -8.86 -6.53
C VAL A 12 -15.19 -8.49 -7.83
N GLU A 13 -16.51 -8.45 -7.81
CA GLU A 13 -17.30 -8.12 -9.00
C GLU A 13 -17.00 -6.71 -9.53
N PHE A 14 -16.88 -5.73 -8.65
CA PHE A 14 -16.49 -4.37 -9.05
C PHE A 14 -15.11 -4.36 -9.72
N SER A 15 -14.13 -5.07 -9.15
CA SER A 15 -12.76 -5.05 -9.62
C SER A 15 -12.54 -5.73 -10.98
N LYS A 16 -13.47 -6.58 -11.44
CA LYS A 16 -13.43 -7.21 -12.78
C LYS A 16 -13.48 -6.17 -13.90
N THR A 17 -14.26 -5.11 -13.70
CA THR A 17 -14.42 -4.03 -14.69
C THR A 17 -13.67 -2.76 -14.32
N HIS A 18 -13.40 -2.55 -13.05
CA HIS A 18 -12.73 -1.38 -12.50
C HIS A 18 -11.65 -1.84 -11.51
N PRO A 19 -10.47 -2.26 -11.99
CA PRO A 19 -9.38 -2.69 -11.10
C PRO A 19 -9.10 -1.65 -10.04
N PHE A 20 -9.00 -2.06 -8.79
CA PHE A 20 -8.55 -1.19 -7.73
C PHE A 20 -7.11 -0.76 -7.98
N ARG A 21 -6.81 0.50 -7.69
CA ARG A 21 -5.50 1.07 -7.96
C ARG A 21 -4.84 1.54 -6.67
N ILE A 22 -3.61 1.12 -6.44
CA ILE A 22 -2.76 1.64 -5.38
C ILE A 22 -2.05 2.87 -5.95
N PRO A 23 -2.42 4.09 -5.49
CA PRO A 23 -1.83 5.32 -6.00
C PRO A 23 -0.34 5.43 -5.68
N PHE A 24 0.37 6.25 -6.47
CA PHE A 24 1.82 6.45 -6.36
C PHE A 24 2.27 7.06 -5.02
N TYR A 25 1.41 7.75 -4.28
CA TYR A 25 1.74 8.32 -2.97
C TYR A 25 1.67 7.29 -1.84
N GLN A 26 1.10 6.11 -2.09
CA GLN A 26 1.07 5.05 -1.10
C GLN A 26 2.39 4.29 -1.03
N ARG A 27 2.70 3.80 0.17
CA ARG A 27 3.83 2.90 0.38
C ARG A 27 3.56 1.55 -0.27
N GLY A 28 4.62 0.78 -0.48
CA GLY A 28 4.52 -0.59 -0.93
C GLY A 28 3.90 -1.53 0.10
N TYR A 29 3.76 -2.79 -0.29
CA TYR A 29 3.27 -3.83 0.59
C TYR A 29 4.31 -4.20 1.64
N VAL A 30 3.89 -4.25 2.92
CA VAL A 30 4.79 -4.50 4.06
C VAL A 30 4.21 -5.45 5.12
N TRP A 31 2.99 -5.97 4.92
CA TRP A 31 2.41 -6.93 5.85
C TRP A 31 3.18 -8.25 5.82
N GLY A 32 3.15 -9.00 6.92
CA GLY A 32 4.03 -10.14 7.16
C GLY A 32 5.29 -9.77 7.94
N LYS A 33 5.47 -8.47 8.29
CA LYS A 33 6.50 -8.03 9.24
C LYS A 33 5.93 -8.08 10.64
N LYS A 34 6.49 -8.94 11.49
CA LYS A 34 6.18 -8.97 12.92
C LYS A 34 6.75 -7.71 13.58
N ARG A 35 5.93 -7.00 14.34
CA ARG A 35 6.38 -5.87 15.16
C ARG A 35 6.94 -6.40 16.48
N PRO A 36 7.88 -5.69 17.14
CA PRO A 36 8.52 -6.17 18.35
C PRO A 36 7.57 -6.53 19.51
N ASN A 37 6.42 -5.86 19.57
CA ASN A 37 5.44 -6.02 20.65
C ASN A 37 4.17 -6.77 20.22
N ASP A 38 4.10 -7.25 18.97
CA ASP A 38 2.92 -7.95 18.47
C ASP A 38 3.11 -9.47 18.68
N GLU A 39 2.08 -10.15 19.13
CA GLU A 39 2.08 -11.62 19.27
C GLU A 39 2.11 -12.28 17.88
N GLU A 40 1.41 -11.72 16.91
CA GLU A 40 1.34 -12.20 15.55
C GLU A 40 1.53 -11.04 14.52
N ASP A 41 1.88 -11.37 13.28
CA ASP A 41 1.92 -10.37 12.21
C ASP A 41 0.53 -10.08 11.64
N SER A 42 0.44 -8.98 10.87
CA SER A 42 -0.85 -8.49 10.36
C SER A 42 -1.53 -9.44 9.37
N VAL A 43 -0.78 -10.34 8.69
CA VAL A 43 -1.36 -11.33 7.77
C VAL A 43 -2.07 -12.41 8.57
N HIS A 44 -1.40 -12.99 9.58
CA HIS A 44 -2.03 -13.97 10.47
C HIS A 44 -3.24 -13.37 11.19
N PHE A 45 -3.13 -12.14 11.70
CA PHE A 45 -4.24 -11.45 12.36
C PHE A 45 -5.47 -11.35 11.43
N LEU A 46 -5.28 -10.97 10.16
CA LEU A 46 -6.36 -10.91 9.18
C LEU A 46 -6.94 -12.30 8.94
N LEU A 47 -6.09 -13.30 8.61
CA LEU A 47 -6.54 -14.64 8.26
C LEU A 47 -7.21 -15.34 9.44
N ASN A 48 -6.73 -15.15 10.67
CA ASN A 48 -7.38 -15.65 11.90
C ASN A 48 -8.78 -15.04 12.10
N SER A 49 -8.98 -13.79 11.63
CA SER A 49 -10.32 -13.20 11.61
C SER A 49 -11.23 -13.92 10.60
N LEU A 50 -10.69 -14.38 9.47
CA LEU A 50 -11.47 -15.11 8.46
C LEU A 50 -11.86 -16.53 8.89
N LEU A 51 -11.10 -17.16 9.80
CA LEU A 51 -11.49 -18.44 10.40
C LEU A 51 -12.80 -18.38 11.18
N LYS A 52 -13.20 -17.18 11.60
CA LYS A 52 -14.45 -16.93 12.34
C LYS A 52 -15.68 -16.83 11.45
N VAL A 53 -15.52 -16.86 10.12
CA VAL A 53 -16.62 -16.75 9.15
C VAL A 53 -17.54 -17.97 9.27
N LYS A 54 -18.83 -17.71 9.52
CA LYS A 54 -19.90 -18.71 9.55
C LYS A 54 -21.05 -18.23 8.67
N ASP A 55 -21.94 -19.15 8.29
CA ASP A 55 -23.06 -18.85 7.37
C ASP A 55 -24.01 -17.79 7.92
N ASP A 56 -24.23 -17.77 9.22
CA ASP A 56 -25.12 -16.85 9.94
C ASP A 56 -24.40 -15.70 10.67
N MET A 57 -23.08 -15.69 10.65
CA MET A 57 -22.25 -14.69 11.34
C MET A 57 -21.23 -14.06 10.39
N PRO A 58 -21.55 -12.91 9.78
CA PRO A 58 -20.59 -12.21 8.94
C PRO A 58 -19.44 -11.66 9.79
N VAL A 59 -18.24 -11.69 9.19
CA VAL A 59 -17.06 -11.05 9.75
C VAL A 59 -16.91 -9.65 9.14
N PHE A 60 -16.95 -8.63 9.97
CA PHE A 60 -16.70 -7.26 9.56
C PHE A 60 -15.21 -6.96 9.69
N LEU A 61 -14.59 -6.66 8.57
CA LEU A 61 -13.24 -6.10 8.54
C LEU A 61 -13.31 -4.58 8.59
N GLN A 62 -12.19 -3.95 8.92
CA GLN A 62 -12.08 -2.48 8.88
C GLN A 62 -12.46 -1.95 7.51
N GLY A 63 -13.03 -0.75 7.46
CA GLY A 63 -13.47 -0.10 6.23
C GLY A 63 -12.38 0.05 5.17
N ILE A 64 -12.82 0.13 3.93
CA ILE A 64 -11.99 0.47 2.78
C ILE A 64 -12.41 1.86 2.32
N THR A 65 -11.45 2.75 2.13
CA THR A 65 -11.70 4.10 1.61
C THR A 65 -11.12 4.23 0.22
N THR A 66 -11.92 4.66 -0.73
CA THR A 66 -11.52 4.89 -2.12
C THR A 66 -11.89 6.30 -2.57
N THR A 67 -11.41 6.68 -3.76
CA THR A 67 -11.96 7.83 -4.49
C THR A 67 -13.43 7.62 -4.85
N ASP A 68 -14.11 8.67 -5.27
CA ASP A 68 -15.54 8.69 -5.62
C ASP A 68 -15.90 7.75 -6.78
N ASP A 69 -14.98 7.53 -7.73
CA ASP A 69 -15.09 6.51 -8.77
C ASP A 69 -14.91 5.07 -8.24
N GLY A 70 -14.44 4.93 -7.01
CA GLY A 70 -14.19 3.63 -6.37
C GLY A 70 -12.87 2.99 -6.72
N ILE A 71 -12.01 3.63 -7.51
CA ILE A 71 -10.80 3.01 -8.10
C ILE A 71 -9.57 3.18 -7.22
N ASP A 72 -9.20 4.42 -6.86
CA ASP A 72 -7.99 4.67 -6.08
C ASP A 72 -8.20 4.33 -4.61
N ILE A 73 -7.42 3.40 -4.08
CA ILE A 73 -7.48 3.03 -2.67
C ILE A 73 -6.77 4.11 -1.84
N ILE A 74 -7.48 4.70 -0.90
CA ILE A 74 -6.97 5.70 0.04
C ILE A 74 -6.57 5.04 1.37
N ASP A 75 -7.39 4.12 1.88
CA ASP A 75 -7.07 3.27 3.05
C ASP A 75 -7.56 1.85 2.81
N GLY A 76 -6.84 0.89 3.38
CA GLY A 76 -7.12 -0.54 3.25
C GLY A 76 -6.27 -1.27 2.23
N GLN A 77 -5.29 -0.62 1.60
CA GLN A 77 -4.37 -1.20 0.62
C GLN A 77 -3.80 -2.55 1.08
N GLN A 78 -3.14 -2.59 2.23
CA GLN A 78 -2.47 -3.79 2.73
C GLN A 78 -3.47 -4.95 2.90
N ARG A 79 -4.66 -4.63 3.40
CA ARG A 79 -5.74 -5.60 3.64
C ARG A 79 -6.28 -6.18 2.33
N LEU A 80 -6.61 -5.33 1.36
CA LEU A 80 -7.11 -5.79 0.07
C LEU A 80 -6.05 -6.61 -0.68
N THR A 81 -4.79 -6.18 -0.67
CA THR A 81 -3.69 -6.95 -1.28
C THR A 81 -3.53 -8.32 -0.61
N THR A 82 -3.62 -8.40 0.73
CA THR A 82 -3.56 -9.68 1.44
C THR A 82 -4.74 -10.58 1.06
N LEU A 83 -5.95 -10.02 0.95
CA LEU A 83 -7.12 -10.78 0.50
C LEU A 83 -6.98 -11.28 -0.94
N MET A 84 -6.43 -10.46 -1.83
CA MET A 84 -6.10 -10.89 -3.20
C MET A 84 -5.15 -12.09 -3.18
N LEU A 85 -4.02 -12.00 -2.46
CA LEU A 85 -3.06 -13.10 -2.34
C LEU A 85 -3.70 -14.36 -1.73
N PHE A 86 -4.58 -14.18 -0.74
CA PHE A 86 -5.30 -15.29 -0.12
C PHE A 86 -6.29 -15.96 -1.08
N LEU A 87 -7.06 -15.20 -1.83
CA LEU A 87 -7.97 -15.73 -2.85
C LEU A 87 -7.18 -16.44 -3.96
N GLN A 88 -6.06 -15.89 -4.40
CA GLN A 88 -5.16 -16.52 -5.36
C GLN A 88 -4.61 -17.86 -4.84
N SER A 89 -4.27 -17.97 -3.56
CA SER A 89 -3.81 -19.23 -2.95
C SER A 89 -4.86 -20.33 -2.98
N LYS A 90 -6.13 -19.96 -3.19
CA LYS A 90 -7.29 -20.85 -3.33
C LYS A 90 -7.75 -21.03 -4.80
N GLY A 91 -6.97 -20.52 -5.75
CA GLY A 91 -7.30 -20.60 -7.17
C GLY A 91 -8.35 -19.58 -7.65
N CYS A 92 -8.69 -18.56 -6.85
CA CYS A 92 -9.56 -17.45 -7.24
C CYS A 92 -8.74 -16.21 -7.58
N TYR A 93 -8.74 -15.80 -8.85
CA TYR A 93 -7.94 -14.68 -9.39
C TYR A 93 -8.79 -13.47 -9.77
N ASP A 94 -10.03 -13.41 -9.33
CA ASP A 94 -10.99 -12.39 -9.77
C ASP A 94 -10.84 -11.04 -9.07
N LEU A 95 -10.23 -10.97 -7.88
CA LEU A 95 -9.96 -9.70 -7.22
C LEU A 95 -8.76 -9.03 -7.88
N ASN A 96 -8.98 -7.89 -8.52
CA ASN A 96 -7.97 -7.20 -9.31
C ASN A 96 -7.50 -5.90 -8.65
N ILE A 97 -6.21 -5.83 -8.35
CA ILE A 97 -5.55 -4.68 -7.73
C ILE A 97 -4.28 -4.37 -8.52
N THR A 98 -4.08 -3.12 -8.90
CA THR A 98 -2.92 -2.65 -9.67
C THR A 98 -2.08 -1.66 -8.87
N TYR A 99 -0.77 -1.66 -9.10
CA TYR A 99 0.18 -0.73 -8.49
C TYR A 99 0.65 0.31 -9.50
N GLN A 100 0.19 1.54 -9.38
CA GLN A 100 0.41 2.59 -10.38
C GLN A 100 1.89 2.91 -10.66
N SER A 101 2.76 2.82 -9.65
CA SER A 101 4.17 3.25 -9.76
C SER A 101 5.20 2.12 -9.56
N ARG A 102 4.73 0.87 -9.40
CA ARG A 102 5.56 -0.27 -9.02
C ARG A 102 5.34 -1.42 -9.98
N THR A 103 5.88 -1.28 -11.19
CA THR A 103 5.66 -2.22 -12.29
C THR A 103 6.00 -3.67 -11.92
N ASP A 104 7.13 -3.90 -11.22
CA ASP A 104 7.52 -5.26 -10.81
C ASP A 104 6.55 -5.84 -9.78
N SER A 105 6.08 -5.01 -8.83
CA SER A 105 5.07 -5.43 -7.86
C SER A 105 3.75 -5.79 -8.54
N ASP A 106 3.34 -4.98 -9.50
CA ASP A 106 2.12 -5.18 -10.29
C ASP A 106 2.23 -6.46 -11.12
N ASN A 107 3.30 -6.62 -11.88
CA ASN A 107 3.59 -7.80 -12.68
C ASN A 107 3.58 -9.08 -11.83
N TYR A 108 4.26 -9.05 -10.67
CA TYR A 108 4.32 -10.19 -9.77
C TYR A 108 2.94 -10.63 -9.29
N LEU A 109 2.08 -9.68 -8.89
CA LEU A 109 0.70 -9.98 -8.43
C LEU A 109 -0.16 -10.62 -9.52
N HIS A 110 0.10 -10.29 -10.79
CA HIS A 110 -0.63 -10.81 -11.93
C HIS A 110 0.04 -12.04 -12.60
N GLY A 111 1.08 -12.60 -11.97
CA GLY A 111 1.79 -13.78 -12.51
C GLY A 111 2.60 -13.50 -13.78
N ILE A 112 2.94 -12.25 -14.05
CA ILE A 112 3.79 -11.84 -15.16
C ILE A 112 5.26 -11.95 -14.71
N GLU A 113 6.13 -12.30 -15.63
CA GLU A 113 7.57 -12.39 -15.35
C GLU A 113 8.14 -11.04 -14.89
N VAL A 114 9.01 -11.06 -13.88
CA VAL A 114 9.55 -9.87 -13.23
C VAL A 114 11.07 -9.90 -13.36
N GLU A 115 11.64 -8.79 -13.80
CA GLU A 115 13.10 -8.64 -13.95
C GLU A 115 13.82 -8.59 -12.59
N ASP A 116 13.31 -7.79 -11.65
CA ASP A 116 13.85 -7.69 -10.28
C ASP A 116 12.89 -8.26 -9.25
N THR A 117 13.19 -9.46 -8.75
CA THR A 117 12.42 -10.13 -7.68
C THR A 117 12.84 -9.72 -6.26
N ASN A 118 13.82 -8.82 -6.12
CA ASN A 118 14.38 -8.42 -4.82
C ASN A 118 13.74 -7.13 -4.26
N THR A 119 12.66 -6.65 -4.87
CA THR A 119 11.94 -5.49 -4.34
C THR A 119 11.33 -5.79 -2.98
N GLN A 120 11.18 -4.77 -2.14
CA GLN A 120 10.57 -4.92 -0.82
C GLN A 120 9.17 -5.54 -0.90
N ASP A 121 8.36 -5.10 -1.87
CA ASP A 121 6.99 -5.56 -2.02
C ASP A 121 6.94 -7.05 -2.34
N ILE A 122 7.73 -7.51 -3.31
CA ILE A 122 7.79 -8.92 -3.72
C ILE A 122 8.28 -9.79 -2.58
N TYR A 123 9.24 -9.33 -1.80
CA TYR A 123 9.67 -10.05 -0.59
C TYR A 123 8.49 -10.29 0.37
N TYR A 124 7.70 -9.26 0.64
CA TYR A 124 6.54 -9.39 1.53
C TYR A 124 5.36 -10.11 0.89
N PHE A 125 5.16 -10.01 -0.42
CA PHE A 125 4.16 -10.83 -1.13
C PHE A 125 4.47 -12.32 -0.97
N LYS A 126 5.71 -12.74 -1.25
CA LYS A 126 6.16 -14.13 -1.07
C LYS A 126 5.94 -14.62 0.37
N LYS A 127 6.21 -13.76 1.35
CA LYS A 127 6.00 -14.08 2.76
C LYS A 127 4.52 -14.24 3.08
N ALA A 128 3.68 -13.30 2.65
CA ALA A 128 2.23 -13.36 2.82
C ALA A 128 1.63 -14.59 2.12
N GLN A 129 2.07 -14.92 0.90
CA GLN A 129 1.63 -16.11 0.17
C GLN A 129 1.93 -17.40 0.93
N LYS A 130 3.12 -17.52 1.56
CA LYS A 130 3.44 -18.69 2.39
C LYS A 130 2.47 -18.84 3.56
N ILE A 131 2.15 -17.73 4.23
CA ILE A 131 1.17 -17.72 5.33
C ILE A 131 -0.22 -18.09 4.80
N CYS A 132 -0.64 -17.51 3.66
CA CYS A 132 -1.93 -17.84 3.03
C CYS A 132 -2.08 -19.34 2.69
N GLN A 133 -0.97 -20.03 2.44
CA GLN A 133 -0.93 -21.46 2.11
C GLN A 133 -0.90 -22.38 3.32
N GLU A 134 -0.84 -21.87 4.55
CA GLU A 134 -0.87 -22.70 5.76
C GLU A 134 -2.17 -23.51 5.83
N GLU A 135 -2.05 -24.79 6.23
CA GLU A 135 -3.13 -25.77 6.24
C GLU A 135 -4.39 -25.28 6.95
N GLN A 136 -4.21 -24.58 8.07
CA GLN A 136 -5.32 -24.03 8.86
C GLN A 136 -6.23 -23.08 8.08
N TYR A 137 -5.72 -22.39 7.05
CA TYR A 137 -6.50 -21.43 6.25
C TYR A 137 -7.09 -22.06 4.97
N GLN A 138 -6.57 -23.23 4.54
CA GLN A 138 -6.99 -23.83 3.29
C GLN A 138 -8.41 -24.41 3.32
N ASN A 139 -8.91 -24.73 4.50
CA ASN A 139 -10.24 -25.33 4.68
C ASN A 139 -11.39 -24.30 4.66
N ILE A 140 -11.12 -23.00 4.56
CA ILE A 140 -12.16 -21.97 4.50
C ILE A 140 -12.76 -21.95 3.09
N PRO A 141 -14.07 -22.21 2.91
CA PRO A 141 -14.72 -22.20 1.59
C PRO A 141 -14.73 -20.78 1.00
N ILE A 142 -14.35 -20.65 -0.28
CA ILE A 142 -14.29 -19.35 -0.98
C ILE A 142 -15.66 -18.67 -0.97
N GLU A 143 -16.73 -19.38 -1.29
CA GLU A 143 -18.09 -18.82 -1.34
C GLU A 143 -18.49 -18.19 0.00
N LYS A 144 -18.15 -18.84 1.11
CA LYS A 144 -18.41 -18.28 2.45
C LYS A 144 -17.61 -17.00 2.71
N LEU A 145 -16.37 -16.93 2.26
CA LEU A 145 -15.56 -15.72 2.35
C LEU A 145 -16.19 -14.59 1.55
N LEU A 146 -16.54 -14.87 0.29
CA LEU A 146 -17.09 -13.86 -0.62
C LEU A 146 -18.38 -13.25 -0.08
N ASP A 147 -19.25 -14.03 0.55
CA ASP A 147 -20.58 -13.58 1.00
C ASP A 147 -20.60 -13.05 2.44
N ASN A 148 -19.74 -13.59 3.31
CA ASN A 148 -19.80 -13.29 4.74
C ASN A 148 -18.65 -12.41 5.26
N VAL A 149 -17.63 -12.10 4.45
CA VAL A 149 -16.67 -11.04 4.76
C VAL A 149 -17.23 -9.71 4.29
N LYS A 150 -17.39 -8.77 5.22
CA LYS A 150 -18.02 -7.47 4.96
C LYS A 150 -17.11 -6.31 5.30
N PHE A 151 -17.29 -5.23 4.56
CA PHE A 151 -16.57 -3.97 4.71
C PHE A 151 -17.53 -2.79 4.72
N LEU A 152 -17.12 -1.75 5.39
CA LEU A 152 -17.64 -0.41 5.15
C LEU A 152 -16.86 0.18 3.96
N TRP A 153 -17.53 0.46 2.85
CA TRP A 153 -16.90 1.10 1.70
C TRP A 153 -17.18 2.61 1.70
N ILE A 154 -16.15 3.39 1.94
CA ILE A 154 -16.23 4.85 2.03
C ILE A 154 -15.66 5.44 0.74
N LYS A 155 -16.45 6.25 0.07
CA LYS A 155 -16.04 6.97 -1.15
C LYS A 155 -15.84 8.44 -0.83
N ILE A 156 -14.73 9.01 -1.27
CA ILE A 156 -14.38 10.41 -1.06
C ILE A 156 -14.02 11.08 -2.38
N PRO A 157 -14.30 12.40 -2.53
CA PRO A 157 -13.91 13.11 -3.73
C PRO A 157 -12.42 12.98 -4.03
N SER A 158 -12.07 12.70 -5.28
CA SER A 158 -10.68 12.53 -5.74
C SER A 158 -9.81 13.73 -5.41
N SER A 159 -10.36 14.94 -5.42
CA SER A 159 -9.67 16.17 -5.00
C SER A 159 -9.24 16.19 -3.53
N LYS A 160 -9.85 15.38 -2.68
CA LYS A 160 -9.54 15.25 -1.24
C LYS A 160 -8.69 14.02 -0.92
N ALA A 161 -8.42 13.15 -1.87
CA ALA A 161 -7.78 11.86 -1.67
C ALA A 161 -6.45 11.95 -0.90
N SER A 162 -5.52 12.76 -1.39
CA SER A 162 -4.20 12.93 -0.76
C SER A 162 -4.28 13.50 0.66
N LYS A 163 -5.16 14.50 0.88
CA LYS A 163 -5.36 15.08 2.21
C LYS A 163 -5.96 14.06 3.18
N THR A 164 -6.97 13.31 2.73
CA THR A 164 -7.61 12.27 3.55
C THR A 164 -6.62 11.15 3.88
N PHE A 165 -5.80 10.73 2.90
CA PHE A 165 -4.72 9.77 3.12
C PHE A 165 -3.79 10.21 4.26
N THR A 166 -3.31 11.46 4.22
CA THR A 166 -2.44 12.01 5.26
C THR A 166 -3.13 12.05 6.62
N MET A 167 -4.40 12.46 6.68
CA MET A 167 -5.16 12.51 7.93
C MET A 167 -5.42 11.12 8.52
N MET A 168 -5.82 10.15 7.71
CA MET A 168 -6.12 8.79 8.18
C MET A 168 -4.89 8.04 8.67
N ASN A 169 -3.72 8.34 8.13
CA ASN A 169 -2.47 7.71 8.54
C ASN A 169 -1.76 8.47 9.68
N GLY A 170 -2.12 9.72 9.93
CA GLY A 170 -1.54 10.54 11.00
C GLY A 170 -1.76 10.01 12.42
N ASP A 171 -2.87 9.28 12.66
CA ASP A 171 -3.25 8.79 13.98
C ASP A 171 -2.95 7.28 14.22
N ARG A 172 -2.63 6.49 13.19
CA ARG A 172 -2.54 5.02 13.31
C ARG A 172 -1.14 4.41 13.45
N ALA A 173 -0.18 5.03 13.01
CA ALA A 173 1.26 4.93 13.25
C ALA A 173 1.81 6.17 12.57
N PRO A 174 2.57 7.00 13.22
CA PRO A 174 3.09 8.20 12.58
C PRO A 174 3.75 7.74 11.28
N MET A 175 3.23 8.26 10.14
CA MET A 175 3.95 8.11 8.89
C MET A 175 5.36 8.56 9.18
N ARG A 176 6.32 7.78 8.76
CA ARG A 176 7.71 8.16 8.91
C ARG A 176 7.91 9.50 8.22
N GLN A 177 8.83 10.28 8.74
CA GLN A 177 9.09 11.61 8.22
C GLN A 177 9.44 11.59 6.72
N ASP A 178 10.15 10.56 6.26
CA ASP A 178 10.47 10.36 4.85
C ASP A 178 9.23 10.07 3.98
N GLU A 179 8.24 9.34 4.50
CA GLU A 179 6.98 9.05 3.81
C GLU A 179 6.12 10.32 3.68
N LEU A 180 6.10 11.16 4.72
CA LEU A 180 5.41 12.47 4.69
C LEU A 180 6.05 13.42 3.68
N ILE A 181 7.38 13.47 3.65
CA ILE A 181 8.14 14.29 2.70
C ILE A 181 7.89 13.79 1.27
N LYS A 182 7.91 12.46 1.04
CA LYS A 182 7.56 11.88 -0.26
C LYS A 182 6.18 12.34 -0.72
N ALA A 183 5.17 12.17 0.14
CA ALA A 183 3.79 12.52 -0.19
C ALA A 183 3.66 14.01 -0.53
N GLU A 184 4.32 14.88 0.23
CA GLU A 184 4.29 16.33 0.01
C GLU A 184 5.04 16.74 -1.27
N LEU A 185 6.20 16.16 -1.55
CA LEU A 185 6.93 16.43 -2.81
C LEU A 185 6.12 16.00 -4.04
N LEU A 186 5.47 14.83 -3.97
CA LEU A 186 4.60 14.36 -5.05
C LEU A 186 3.35 15.24 -5.20
N ARG A 187 2.81 15.76 -4.11
CA ARG A 187 1.73 16.74 -4.12
C ARG A 187 2.17 18.04 -4.78
N LEU A 188 3.31 18.58 -4.40
CA LEU A 188 3.87 19.81 -4.97
C LEU A 188 4.16 19.66 -6.45
N ALA A 189 4.78 18.56 -6.87
CA ALA A 189 5.02 18.25 -8.28
C ALA A 189 3.71 18.15 -9.10
N SER A 190 2.56 17.99 -8.43
CA SER A 190 1.25 17.95 -9.07
C SER A 190 0.55 19.31 -9.14
N LEU A 191 1.00 20.25 -8.31
CA LEU A 191 0.44 21.62 -8.30
C LEU A 191 1.19 22.55 -9.26
N ASP A 192 2.40 22.19 -9.65
CA ASP A 192 3.14 22.87 -10.73
C ASP A 192 2.47 22.54 -12.08
N ASN A 193 1.21 22.96 -12.20
CA ASN A 193 0.53 23.06 -13.48
C ASN A 193 1.21 24.17 -14.26
N GLN A 194 2.35 23.86 -14.88
CA GLN A 194 2.82 24.71 -15.96
C GLN A 194 1.72 24.73 -17.02
N GLU A 195 1.26 25.91 -17.38
CA GLU A 195 0.30 26.08 -18.46
C GLU A 195 0.79 25.30 -19.69
N GLY A 196 0.05 24.29 -20.11
CA GLY A 196 0.36 23.47 -21.28
C GLY A 196 0.76 22.01 -21.02
N ILE A 197 0.95 21.56 -19.77
CA ILE A 197 1.20 20.14 -19.48
C ILE A 197 -0.13 19.40 -19.40
N SER A 198 -0.27 18.33 -20.17
CA SER A 198 -1.44 17.46 -20.12
C SER A 198 -1.55 16.71 -18.78
N GLN A 199 -2.77 16.34 -18.41
CA GLN A 199 -2.99 15.53 -17.21
C GLN A 199 -2.17 14.21 -17.22
N TRP A 200 -1.99 13.63 -18.40
CA TRP A 200 -1.21 12.41 -18.58
C TRP A 200 0.28 12.63 -18.30
N GLU A 201 0.87 13.71 -18.82
CA GLU A 201 2.28 14.07 -18.56
C GLU A 201 2.54 14.31 -17.06
N ASN A 202 1.59 14.93 -16.37
CA ASN A 202 1.64 15.08 -14.91
C ASN A 202 1.64 13.73 -14.18
N TYR A 203 0.83 12.77 -14.62
CA TYR A 203 0.81 11.43 -14.04
C TYR A 203 2.13 10.69 -14.27
N GLU A 204 2.69 10.76 -15.47
CA GLU A 204 3.97 10.16 -15.78
C GLU A 204 5.11 10.76 -14.95
N LEU A 205 5.14 12.09 -14.81
CA LEU A 205 6.12 12.81 -14.01
C LEU A 205 6.07 12.37 -12.54
N ARG A 206 4.87 12.28 -11.96
CA ARG A 206 4.68 11.79 -10.59
C ARG A 206 5.13 10.34 -10.43
N GLY A 207 4.77 9.47 -11.36
CA GLY A 207 5.20 8.08 -11.38
C GLY A 207 6.72 7.95 -11.40
N ARG A 208 7.40 8.77 -12.23
CA ARG A 208 8.86 8.83 -12.30
C ARG A 208 9.48 9.29 -10.98
N TYR A 209 8.98 10.36 -10.37
CA TYR A 209 9.49 10.82 -9.07
C TYR A 209 9.24 9.81 -7.96
N ALA A 210 8.08 9.16 -7.94
CA ALA A 210 7.77 8.13 -6.96
C ALA A 210 8.73 6.95 -7.06
N ARG A 211 9.00 6.44 -8.29
CA ARG A 211 9.98 5.37 -8.52
C ARG A 211 11.40 5.78 -8.12
N THR A 212 11.81 7.02 -8.48
CA THR A 212 13.12 7.54 -8.08
C THR A 212 13.28 7.58 -6.57
N TRP A 213 12.24 8.04 -5.85
CA TRP A 213 12.24 8.05 -4.39
C TRP A 213 12.35 6.64 -3.80
N ASP A 214 11.61 5.69 -4.34
CA ASP A 214 11.63 4.31 -3.85
C ASP A 214 12.99 3.65 -4.08
N ASN A 215 13.63 3.92 -5.21
CA ASN A 215 14.99 3.47 -5.51
C ASN A 215 16.01 4.08 -4.53
N TRP A 216 15.92 5.40 -4.27
CA TRP A 216 16.76 6.05 -3.27
C TRP A 216 16.52 5.45 -1.88
N PHE A 217 15.27 5.29 -1.48
CA PHE A 217 14.94 4.70 -0.19
C PHE A 217 15.51 3.30 -0.03
N HIS A 218 15.43 2.47 -1.07
CA HIS A 218 16.00 1.14 -1.08
C HIS A 218 17.53 1.19 -0.97
N TRP A 219 18.19 2.05 -1.73
CA TRP A 219 19.65 2.21 -1.69
C TRP A 219 20.15 2.68 -0.30
N TRP A 220 19.50 3.71 0.26
CA TRP A 220 19.85 4.24 1.59
C TRP A 220 19.58 3.26 2.74
N LYS A 221 18.88 2.18 2.49
CA LYS A 221 18.54 1.14 3.46
C LYS A 221 19.51 -0.04 3.44
N GLN A 222 20.41 -0.10 2.46
CA GLN A 222 21.40 -1.15 2.35
C GLN A 222 22.37 -1.08 3.53
N LYS A 223 22.73 -2.24 4.07
CA LYS A 223 23.60 -2.33 5.24
C LYS A 223 24.97 -1.67 4.98
N GLU A 224 25.53 -1.89 3.81
CA GLU A 224 26.80 -1.31 3.38
C GLU A 224 26.80 0.21 3.39
N VAL A 225 25.68 0.84 3.02
CA VAL A 225 25.51 2.29 3.03
C VAL A 225 25.36 2.80 4.47
N ILE A 226 24.59 2.10 5.30
CA ILE A 226 24.40 2.43 6.72
C ILE A 226 25.74 2.33 7.47
N ASP A 227 26.49 1.25 7.26
CA ASP A 227 27.81 1.02 7.87
C ASP A 227 28.83 2.08 7.41
N TRP A 228 28.83 2.41 6.12
CA TRP A 228 29.72 3.45 5.56
C TRP A 228 29.43 4.83 6.14
N LEU A 229 28.16 5.15 6.44
CA LEU A 229 27.76 6.41 7.07
C LEU A 229 28.00 6.41 8.61
N GLY A 230 28.39 5.29 9.19
CA GLY A 230 28.53 5.14 10.65
C GLY A 230 27.21 5.25 11.41
N LEU A 231 26.09 4.94 10.75
CA LEU A 231 24.75 4.97 11.36
C LEU A 231 24.47 3.67 12.11
N SER A 232 23.64 3.75 13.16
CA SER A 232 23.18 2.55 13.86
C SER A 232 22.21 1.75 13.00
N ASP A 233 22.12 0.41 13.20
CA ASP A 233 21.18 -0.48 12.50
C ASP A 233 19.70 -0.04 12.61
N LYS A 234 19.36 0.84 13.53
CA LYS A 234 18.03 1.41 13.71
C LYS A 234 17.79 2.67 12.88
N SER A 235 18.84 3.28 12.35
CA SER A 235 18.76 4.48 11.54
C SER A 235 18.44 4.11 10.09
N ILE A 236 17.64 4.93 9.44
CA ILE A 236 17.41 4.80 8.01
C ILE A 236 18.22 5.89 7.34
N GLY A 237 19.13 5.51 6.46
CA GLY A 237 20.06 6.44 5.82
C GLY A 237 19.41 7.62 5.10
N ILE A 238 18.19 7.43 4.58
CA ILE A 238 17.42 8.52 3.96
C ILE A 238 17.04 9.61 4.99
N ASP A 239 16.76 9.25 6.25
CA ASP A 239 16.46 10.22 7.31
C ASP A 239 17.69 11.09 7.60
N TRP A 240 18.89 10.50 7.56
CA TRP A 240 20.15 11.23 7.67
C TRP A 240 20.33 12.20 6.49
N LEU A 241 20.07 11.78 5.26
CA LEU A 241 20.11 12.65 4.08
C LEU A 241 19.16 13.83 4.24
N LEU A 242 17.91 13.57 4.61
CA LEU A 242 16.88 14.61 4.79
C LEU A 242 17.26 15.60 5.87
N ALA A 243 17.77 15.15 7.02
CA ALA A 243 18.26 16.00 8.10
C ALA A 243 19.46 16.87 7.64
N THR A 244 20.36 16.29 6.83
CA THR A 244 21.51 17.03 6.27
C THR A 244 21.07 18.12 5.31
N VAL A 245 20.12 17.84 4.42
CA VAL A 245 19.56 18.83 3.49
C VAL A 245 18.86 19.95 4.26
N GLN A 246 18.03 19.60 5.25
CA GLN A 246 17.34 20.57 6.09
C GLN A 246 18.32 21.50 6.83
N SER A 247 19.39 20.94 7.42
CA SER A 247 20.40 21.74 8.15
C SER A 247 21.11 22.73 7.24
N LYS A 248 21.48 22.33 6.01
CA LYS A 248 22.09 23.22 5.03
C LYS A 248 21.16 24.33 4.57
N TYR A 249 19.86 24.01 4.36
CA TYR A 249 18.87 25.02 3.97
C TYR A 249 18.67 26.08 5.05
N VAL A 250 18.53 25.67 6.32
CA VAL A 250 18.40 26.60 7.46
C VAL A 250 19.64 27.48 7.61
N GLN A 251 20.84 26.92 7.41
CA GLN A 251 22.09 27.75 7.47
C GLN A 251 22.18 28.78 6.35
N SER A 252 21.72 28.42 5.13
CA SER A 252 21.70 29.34 3.99
C SER A 252 20.66 30.46 4.16
N SER A 253 19.52 30.17 4.80
CA SER A 253 18.47 31.16 5.07
C SER A 253 18.85 32.18 6.16
N LYS A 254 19.76 31.81 7.07
CA LYS A 254 20.27 32.73 8.13
C LYS A 254 21.41 33.66 7.66
N LYS A 255 21.94 33.41 6.45
CA LYS A 255 23.01 34.25 5.86
C LYS A 255 22.50 35.29 4.87
N LYS A 256 21.22 35.37 4.66
CA LYS A 256 20.50 36.44 3.92
C LYS A 256 19.78 37.35 4.89
#